data_f30216b4f94f721017ddaf38005a9540
#
_entry.id   f30216b4f94f721017ddaf38005a9540
#
_cell.length_a   1.000
_cell.length_b   1.000
_cell.length_c   1.000
_cell.angle_alpha   90.00
_cell.angle_beta   90.00
_cell.angle_gamma   90.00
#
_symmetry.space_group_name_H-M   'P 1'
#
loop_
_entity.id
_entity.type
_entity.pdbx_description
1 polymer ?
#
loop_
_entity_poly.entity_id
_entity_poly.type
_entity_poly.pdbx_seq_one_letter_code
_entity_poly.pdbx_strand_id
1 'polypeptide(L)'
;MKIEKLIYSFFGNNLIIGHHIRKQLKLLKDIIPPYFQHRKMDDLGCGDGKVTILLNEIFLPERLRGFDINPGLVNRARTKGIAADVIDLDGHMPTSELAVLWGVLHHLPDIKGCLKRLKENYPLIFIREPVRNSYFRLLELGHTMKKEKIEQMVNKHLPDSETIYCGNSVFVFYVSPDYYVKSPKVD
;
A
#
# COMPACT_ATOMS: atom_id res chain seq x y z
N MET A 1 -1.74 -19.91 10.52
CA MET A 1 -0.55 -19.12 10.96
C MET A 1 0.81 -19.71 10.60
N LYS A 2 1.06 -21.02 10.58
CA LYS A 2 2.39 -21.59 10.22
C LYS A 2 2.65 -21.73 8.70
N ILE A 3 1.64 -21.96 7.89
CA ILE A 3 1.75 -22.19 6.43
C ILE A 3 1.99 -20.86 5.67
N GLU A 4 1.34 -19.78 6.07
CA GLU A 4 1.53 -18.45 5.46
C GLU A 4 2.96 -17.92 5.63
N LYS A 5 3.58 -18.14 6.82
CA LYS A 5 4.99 -17.77 7.05
C LYS A 5 5.97 -18.51 6.14
N LEU A 6 5.69 -19.79 5.84
CA LEU A 6 6.51 -20.61 4.94
C LEU A 6 6.40 -20.17 3.49
N ILE A 7 5.18 -19.81 3.07
CA ILE A 7 4.86 -19.36 1.72
C ILE A 7 5.52 -18.01 1.43
N TYR A 8 5.43 -17.02 2.35
CA TYR A 8 6.11 -15.73 2.20
C TYR A 8 7.64 -15.85 2.12
N SER A 9 8.24 -16.81 2.85
CA SER A 9 9.68 -17.10 2.78
C SER A 9 10.08 -17.73 1.44
N PHE A 10 9.24 -18.60 0.89
CA PHE A 10 9.54 -19.35 -0.33
C PHE A 10 9.30 -18.52 -1.62
N PHE A 11 8.25 -17.68 -1.63
CA PHE A 11 7.91 -16.85 -2.81
C PHE A 11 8.61 -15.48 -2.83
N GLY A 12 9.16 -15.01 -1.74
CA GLY A 12 9.93 -13.76 -1.71
C GLY A 12 11.20 -13.74 -2.59
N ASN A 13 11.65 -14.91 -3.03
CA ASN A 13 12.80 -15.09 -3.94
C ASN A 13 12.38 -15.48 -5.37
N ASN A 14 11.09 -15.47 -5.71
CA ASN A 14 10.65 -15.93 -7.01
C ASN A 14 10.83 -14.82 -8.05
N LEU A 15 11.66 -15.06 -9.06
CA LEU A 15 11.95 -14.16 -10.18
C LEU A 15 10.68 -13.61 -10.86
N ILE A 16 9.63 -14.43 -10.93
CA ILE A 16 8.34 -14.07 -11.56
C ILE A 16 7.62 -12.98 -10.76
N ILE A 17 7.55 -13.12 -9.42
CA ILE A 17 6.92 -12.12 -8.53
C ILE A 17 7.72 -10.83 -8.56
N GLY A 18 9.06 -10.92 -8.49
CA GLY A 18 9.93 -9.77 -8.60
C GLY A 18 9.78 -9.00 -9.92
N HIS A 19 9.61 -9.72 -11.03
CA HIS A 19 9.36 -9.10 -12.34
C HIS A 19 8.00 -8.38 -12.38
N HIS A 20 6.95 -9.01 -11.85
CA HIS A 20 5.62 -8.42 -11.78
C HIS A 20 5.58 -7.14 -10.93
N ILE A 21 6.20 -7.16 -9.76
CA ILE A 21 6.31 -5.99 -8.89
C ILE A 21 7.06 -4.85 -9.60
N ARG A 22 8.20 -5.13 -10.24
CA ARG A 22 8.98 -4.10 -10.99
C ARG A 22 8.17 -3.47 -12.11
N LYS A 23 7.37 -4.26 -12.85
CA LYS A 23 6.48 -3.73 -13.90
C LYS A 23 5.44 -2.78 -13.33
N GLN A 24 4.85 -3.11 -12.19
CA GLN A 24 3.88 -2.27 -11.51
C GLN A 24 4.50 -0.99 -10.95
N LEU A 25 5.69 -1.09 -10.36
CA LEU A 25 6.42 0.08 -9.87
C LEU A 25 6.84 1.02 -11.02
N LYS A 26 7.24 0.46 -12.16
CA LYS A 26 7.53 1.27 -13.37
C LYS A 26 6.28 2.03 -13.80
N LEU A 27 5.13 1.36 -13.91
CA LEU A 27 3.89 2.04 -14.24
C LEU A 27 3.52 3.09 -13.19
N LEU A 28 3.64 2.78 -11.90
CA LEU A 28 3.35 3.74 -10.83
C LEU A 28 4.20 5.01 -11.01
N LYS A 29 5.48 4.87 -11.35
CA LYS A 29 6.37 6.01 -11.60
C LYS A 29 5.88 6.90 -12.74
N ASP A 30 5.25 6.30 -13.76
CA ASP A 30 4.75 7.04 -14.93
C ASP A 30 3.40 7.73 -14.67
N ILE A 31 2.60 7.24 -13.70
CA ILE A 31 1.22 7.72 -13.45
C ILE A 31 1.03 8.43 -12.11
N ILE A 32 2.03 8.41 -11.21
CA ILE A 32 1.89 9.02 -9.88
C ILE A 32 1.63 10.53 -10.00
N PRO A 33 0.55 11.06 -9.39
CA PRO A 33 0.32 12.49 -9.40
C PRO A 33 1.41 13.23 -8.62
N PRO A 34 1.95 14.36 -9.12
CA PRO A 34 3.07 15.07 -8.49
C PRO A 34 2.82 15.45 -7.03
N TYR A 35 1.58 15.73 -6.64
CA TYR A 35 1.23 16.10 -5.27
C TYR A 35 1.31 14.93 -4.26
N PHE A 36 1.51 13.67 -4.72
CA PHE A 36 1.86 12.54 -3.85
C PHE A 36 3.36 12.46 -3.55
N GLN A 37 4.19 13.14 -4.31
CA GLN A 37 5.65 13.17 -4.08
C GLN A 37 6.03 14.22 -3.04
N HIS A 38 7.23 14.06 -2.44
CA HIS A 38 7.80 14.99 -1.45
C HIS A 38 6.89 15.20 -0.23
N ARG A 39 6.26 14.11 0.27
CA ARG A 39 5.41 14.12 1.46
C ARG A 39 6.04 13.30 2.58
N LYS A 40 5.64 13.55 3.82
CA LYS A 40 5.93 12.64 4.92
C LYS A 40 5.08 11.38 4.73
N MET A 41 5.73 10.27 4.40
CA MET A 41 5.10 9.03 3.97
C MET A 41 5.17 7.95 5.05
N ASP A 42 4.06 7.30 5.28
CA ASP A 42 3.95 6.07 6.07
C ASP A 42 3.60 4.90 5.16
N ASP A 43 4.47 3.89 5.11
CA ASP A 43 4.23 2.62 4.42
C ASP A 43 3.59 1.63 5.40
N LEU A 44 2.28 1.43 5.27
CA LEU A 44 1.46 0.61 6.15
C LEU A 44 1.39 -0.82 5.62
N GLY A 45 1.97 -1.77 6.35
CA GLY A 45 2.23 -3.14 5.89
C GLY A 45 3.56 -3.24 5.12
N CYS A 46 4.60 -2.55 5.59
CA CYS A 46 5.90 -2.45 4.92
C CYS A 46 6.64 -3.78 4.75
N GLY A 47 6.21 -4.82 5.46
CA GLY A 47 6.85 -6.13 5.44
C GLY A 47 8.32 -6.07 5.84
N ASP A 48 9.19 -6.70 5.05
CA ASP A 48 10.65 -6.67 5.24
C ASP A 48 11.35 -5.46 4.61
N GLY A 49 10.59 -4.48 4.11
CA GLY A 49 11.07 -3.22 3.55
C GLY A 49 11.57 -3.27 2.11
N LYS A 50 11.52 -4.43 1.43
CA LYS A 50 12.00 -4.52 0.03
C LYS A 50 11.22 -3.63 -0.93
N VAL A 51 9.90 -3.62 -0.82
CA VAL A 51 9.03 -2.77 -1.66
C VAL A 51 9.12 -1.32 -1.19
N THR A 52 9.19 -1.09 0.11
CA THR A 52 9.33 0.24 0.72
C THR A 52 10.50 1.04 0.14
N ILE A 53 11.67 0.39 -0.07
CA ILE A 53 12.83 1.02 -0.70
C ILE A 53 12.51 1.50 -2.12
N LEU A 54 11.81 0.68 -2.91
CA LEU A 54 11.43 1.02 -4.28
C LEU A 54 10.35 2.11 -4.33
N LEU A 55 9.43 2.10 -3.37
CA LEU A 55 8.44 3.16 -3.20
C LEU A 55 9.11 4.49 -2.81
N ASN A 56 10.15 4.45 -1.98
CA ASN A 56 10.95 5.64 -1.65
C ASN A 56 11.54 6.33 -2.89
N GLU A 57 11.99 5.56 -3.89
CA GLU A 57 12.51 6.10 -5.16
C GLU A 57 11.42 6.73 -6.06
N ILE A 58 10.15 6.38 -5.85
CA ILE A 58 9.02 6.87 -6.65
C ILE A 58 8.36 8.07 -5.99
N PHE A 59 8.06 7.95 -4.68
CA PHE A 59 7.39 8.99 -3.92
C PHE A 59 8.33 10.12 -3.46
N LEU A 60 9.66 9.85 -3.41
CA LEU A 60 10.68 10.81 -2.97
C LEU A 60 10.32 11.50 -1.64
N PRO A 61 9.93 10.77 -0.60
CA PRO A 61 9.35 11.36 0.58
C PRO A 61 10.38 12.18 1.38
N GLU A 62 9.92 13.28 2.01
CA GLU A 62 10.71 14.05 2.98
C GLU A 62 11.06 13.24 4.23
N ARG A 63 10.15 12.35 4.61
CA ARG A 63 10.31 11.40 5.70
C ARG A 63 9.58 10.11 5.35
N LEU A 64 10.24 8.97 5.55
CA LEU A 64 9.68 7.64 5.37
C LEU A 64 9.63 6.90 6.71
N ARG A 65 8.47 6.35 7.07
CA ARG A 65 8.31 5.36 8.13
C ARG A 65 7.63 4.12 7.58
N GLY A 66 8.03 2.96 8.10
CA GLY A 66 7.38 1.69 7.79
C GLY A 66 6.62 1.14 9.00
N PHE A 67 5.49 0.49 8.77
CA PHE A 67 4.71 -0.15 9.82
C PHE A 67 4.27 -1.55 9.38
N ASP A 68 4.38 -2.54 10.27
CA ASP A 68 3.91 -3.90 10.01
C ASP A 68 3.53 -4.57 11.33
N ILE A 69 2.56 -5.48 11.30
CA ILE A 69 2.14 -6.23 12.48
C ILE A 69 3.16 -7.29 12.92
N ASN A 70 4.06 -7.70 12.01
CA ASN A 70 5.03 -8.76 12.25
C ASN A 70 6.39 -8.20 12.72
N PRO A 71 6.76 -8.37 14.00
CA PRO A 71 8.02 -7.83 14.53
C PRO A 71 9.26 -8.37 13.81
N GLY A 72 9.22 -9.61 13.30
CA GLY A 72 10.33 -10.19 12.55
C GLY A 72 10.52 -9.53 11.19
N LEU A 73 9.44 -9.07 10.55
CA LEU A 73 9.50 -8.27 9.30
C LEU A 73 10.01 -6.86 9.59
N VAL A 74 9.48 -6.21 10.61
CA VAL A 74 9.93 -4.88 11.06
C VAL A 74 11.43 -4.87 11.35
N ASN A 75 11.94 -5.87 12.08
CA ASN A 75 13.38 -5.95 12.33
C ASN A 75 14.19 -6.08 11.03
N ARG A 76 13.72 -6.84 10.04
CA ARG A 76 14.37 -6.91 8.70
C ARG A 76 14.28 -5.60 7.91
N ALA A 77 13.19 -4.85 8.05
CA ALA A 77 13.07 -3.52 7.44
C ALA A 77 14.09 -2.54 8.07
N ARG A 78 14.24 -2.58 9.41
CA ARG A 78 15.23 -1.77 10.14
C ARG A 78 16.67 -2.08 9.70
N THR A 79 17.02 -3.35 9.46
CA THR A 79 18.36 -3.71 8.95
C THR A 79 18.65 -3.17 7.56
N LYS A 80 17.62 -2.74 6.81
CA LYS A 80 17.75 -2.06 5.51
C LYS A 80 17.69 -0.53 5.61
N GLY A 81 17.75 0.02 6.82
CA GLY A 81 17.77 1.47 7.05
C GLY A 81 16.39 2.13 7.08
N ILE A 82 15.30 1.37 7.11
CA ILE A 82 13.94 1.91 7.21
C ILE A 82 13.61 2.16 8.68
N ALA A 83 13.15 3.38 9.01
CA ALA A 83 12.56 3.67 10.32
C ALA A 83 11.21 2.94 10.40
N ALA A 84 11.18 1.75 11.01
CA ALA A 84 10.00 0.90 11.04
C ALA A 84 9.57 0.53 12.46
N ASP A 85 8.25 0.44 12.69
CA ASP A 85 7.67 0.08 13.97
C ASP A 85 6.58 -0.99 13.85
N VAL A 86 6.37 -1.74 14.95
CA VAL A 86 5.32 -2.74 15.02
C VAL A 86 3.99 -2.05 15.33
N ILE A 87 3.00 -2.25 14.45
CA ILE A 87 1.67 -1.71 14.64
C ILE A 87 0.60 -2.68 14.12
N ASP A 88 -0.54 -2.69 14.80
CA ASP A 88 -1.76 -3.33 14.33
C ASP A 88 -2.69 -2.27 13.74
N LEU A 89 -2.94 -2.33 12.43
CA LEU A 89 -3.78 -1.38 11.71
C LEU A 89 -5.27 -1.48 12.10
N ASP A 90 -5.70 -2.56 12.75
CA ASP A 90 -7.04 -2.68 13.30
C ASP A 90 -7.20 -1.92 14.63
N GLY A 91 -6.10 -1.61 15.30
CA GLY A 91 -6.05 -0.86 16.55
C GLY A 91 -5.72 0.62 16.34
N HIS A 92 -4.46 0.95 16.42
CA HIS A 92 -3.96 2.32 16.31
C HIS A 92 -3.49 2.64 14.89
N MET A 93 -3.90 3.81 14.38
CA MET A 93 -3.47 4.33 13.08
C MET A 93 -2.53 5.51 13.29
N PRO A 94 -1.28 5.48 12.76
CA PRO A 94 -0.41 6.63 12.80
C PRO A 94 -0.96 7.77 11.92
N THR A 95 -0.43 8.96 12.09
CA THR A 95 -0.83 10.16 11.34
C THR A 95 0.36 10.75 10.59
N SER A 96 0.15 11.06 9.31
CA SER A 96 1.13 11.70 8.44
C SER A 96 0.45 12.38 7.24
N GLU A 97 1.23 12.80 6.23
CA GLU A 97 0.68 13.44 5.04
C GLU A 97 0.23 12.42 3.99
N LEU A 98 0.91 11.28 3.89
CA LEU A 98 0.64 10.24 2.91
C LEU A 98 0.68 8.85 3.56
N ALA A 99 -0.39 8.09 3.39
CA ALA A 99 -0.40 6.65 3.62
C ALA A 99 -0.19 5.88 2.32
N VAL A 100 0.70 4.89 2.35
CA VAL A 100 0.91 3.94 1.25
C VAL A 100 0.60 2.54 1.75
N LEU A 101 -0.26 1.81 1.02
CA LEU A 101 -0.59 0.42 1.28
C LEU A 101 -0.32 -0.41 0.01
N TRP A 102 0.67 -1.29 0.07
CA TRP A 102 1.03 -2.14 -1.07
C TRP A 102 0.67 -3.60 -0.82
N GLY A 103 -0.53 -4.00 -1.21
CA GLY A 103 -1.02 -5.38 -1.05
C GLY A 103 -1.32 -5.75 0.39
N VAL A 104 -2.03 -4.91 1.12
CA VAL A 104 -2.28 -5.02 2.55
C VAL A 104 -3.74 -5.26 2.88
N LEU A 105 -4.65 -4.56 2.21
CA LEU A 105 -6.07 -4.57 2.59
C LEU A 105 -6.69 -5.97 2.59
N HIS A 106 -6.28 -6.83 1.66
CA HIS A 106 -6.82 -8.19 1.57
C HIS A 106 -6.41 -9.11 2.74
N HIS A 107 -5.45 -8.69 3.57
CA HIS A 107 -5.05 -9.39 4.79
C HIS A 107 -5.79 -8.91 6.04
N LEU A 108 -6.49 -7.76 5.96
CA LEU A 108 -7.14 -7.17 7.12
C LEU A 108 -8.51 -7.78 7.37
N PRO A 109 -8.85 -8.13 8.62
CA PRO A 109 -10.17 -8.62 8.99
C PRO A 109 -11.24 -7.54 8.87
N ASP A 110 -10.92 -6.27 9.22
CA ASP A 110 -11.81 -5.12 9.12
C ASP A 110 -11.31 -4.06 8.13
N ILE A 111 -11.46 -4.35 6.83
CA ILE A 111 -11.07 -3.42 5.77
C ILE A 111 -11.84 -2.08 5.86
N LYS A 112 -13.13 -2.12 6.22
CA LYS A 112 -13.97 -0.92 6.29
C LYS A 112 -13.51 0.02 7.40
N GLY A 113 -13.25 -0.52 8.59
CA GLY A 113 -12.71 0.24 9.71
C GLY A 113 -11.33 0.80 9.39
N CYS A 114 -10.46 0.02 8.72
CA CYS A 114 -9.16 0.51 8.28
C CYS A 114 -9.29 1.69 7.30
N LEU A 115 -10.13 1.61 6.26
CA LEU A 115 -10.35 2.70 5.31
C LEU A 115 -10.91 3.96 5.99
N LYS A 116 -11.78 3.79 6.99
CA LYS A 116 -12.27 4.92 7.78
C LYS A 116 -11.13 5.60 8.55
N ARG A 117 -10.32 4.81 9.29
CA ARG A 117 -9.17 5.33 10.04
C ARG A 117 -8.13 5.99 9.13
N LEU A 118 -7.89 5.44 7.94
CA LEU A 118 -7.00 6.05 6.94
C LEU A 118 -7.47 7.46 6.58
N LYS A 119 -8.75 7.66 6.27
CA LYS A 119 -9.31 8.98 5.93
C LYS A 119 -9.21 9.99 7.08
N GLU A 120 -9.33 9.52 8.32
CA GLU A 120 -9.25 10.37 9.51
C GLU A 120 -7.81 10.82 9.80
N ASN A 121 -6.81 10.04 9.37
CA ASN A 121 -5.40 10.24 9.76
C ASN A 121 -4.49 10.69 8.60
N TYR A 122 -4.94 10.57 7.34
CA TYR A 122 -4.12 10.90 6.18
C TYR A 122 -4.91 11.68 5.14
N PRO A 123 -4.42 12.85 4.72
CA PRO A 123 -5.04 13.60 3.63
C PRO A 123 -4.79 12.98 2.24
N LEU A 124 -3.69 12.23 2.09
CA LEU A 124 -3.35 11.51 0.87
C LEU A 124 -3.24 10.02 1.16
N ILE A 125 -3.89 9.19 0.34
CA ILE A 125 -3.84 7.73 0.48
C ILE A 125 -3.57 7.11 -0.89
N PHE A 126 -2.51 6.31 -0.97
CA PHE A 126 -2.23 5.45 -2.11
C PHE A 126 -2.40 3.99 -1.73
N ILE A 127 -3.19 3.25 -2.50
CA ILE A 127 -3.42 1.83 -2.29
C ILE A 127 -3.11 1.09 -3.58
N ARG A 128 -2.31 0.05 -3.48
CA ARG A 128 -2.17 -0.96 -4.52
C ARG A 128 -2.66 -2.30 -3.99
N GLU A 129 -3.65 -2.90 -4.66
CA GLU A 129 -4.15 -4.23 -4.32
C GLU A 129 -4.09 -5.20 -5.50
N PRO A 130 -3.78 -6.48 -5.26
CA PRO A 130 -3.92 -7.50 -6.28
C PRO A 130 -5.40 -7.76 -6.56
N VAL A 131 -5.74 -7.81 -7.85
CA VAL A 131 -7.09 -8.14 -8.31
C VAL A 131 -7.10 -9.60 -8.77
N ARG A 132 -8.08 -10.36 -8.31
CA ARG A 132 -8.24 -11.77 -8.71
C ARG A 132 -8.52 -11.88 -10.19
N ASN A 133 -7.58 -12.48 -10.93
CA ASN A 133 -7.76 -12.87 -12.31
C ASN A 133 -7.81 -14.40 -12.40
N SER A 134 -8.67 -14.95 -13.25
CA SER A 134 -8.92 -16.38 -13.38
C SER A 134 -7.69 -17.23 -13.74
N TYR A 135 -6.68 -16.63 -14.39
CA TYR A 135 -5.48 -17.30 -14.85
C TYR A 135 -4.39 -17.54 -13.80
N PHE A 136 -4.33 -16.73 -12.71
CA PHE A 136 -3.30 -16.85 -11.69
C PHE A 136 -3.77 -17.53 -10.38
N ARG A 137 -4.90 -18.20 -10.42
CA ARG A 137 -5.54 -18.85 -9.26
C ARG A 137 -4.62 -19.82 -8.49
N LEU A 138 -3.59 -20.37 -9.16
CA LEU A 138 -2.67 -21.37 -8.57
C LEU A 138 -1.45 -20.75 -7.89
N LEU A 139 -1.08 -19.51 -8.25
CA LEU A 139 0.12 -18.82 -7.71
C LEU A 139 -0.22 -17.79 -6.61
N GLU A 140 -1.47 -17.34 -6.54
CA GLU A 140 -1.97 -16.44 -5.51
C GLU A 140 -2.62 -17.27 -4.40
N LEU A 141 -1.79 -17.88 -3.54
CA LEU A 141 -2.20 -18.59 -2.32
C LEU A 141 -2.73 -17.61 -1.25
N GLY A 142 -3.57 -16.69 -1.61
CA GLY A 142 -4.09 -15.69 -0.71
C GLY A 142 -5.46 -15.18 -1.12
N HIS A 143 -6.13 -14.50 -0.23
CA HIS A 143 -7.48 -13.98 -0.34
C HIS A 143 -7.57 -12.74 -1.25
N THR A 144 -7.08 -12.83 -2.51
CA THR A 144 -7.20 -11.73 -3.46
C THR A 144 -8.66 -11.33 -3.66
N MET A 145 -8.92 -10.04 -3.66
CA MET A 145 -10.28 -9.52 -3.79
C MET A 145 -10.73 -9.53 -5.25
N LYS A 146 -12.01 -9.79 -5.49
CA LYS A 146 -12.61 -9.60 -6.81
C LYS A 146 -12.62 -8.12 -7.15
N LYS A 147 -12.49 -7.80 -8.44
CA LYS A 147 -12.51 -6.43 -8.96
C LYS A 147 -13.74 -5.66 -8.46
N GLU A 148 -14.91 -6.24 -8.60
CA GLU A 148 -16.19 -5.64 -8.20
C GLU A 148 -16.24 -5.30 -6.71
N LYS A 149 -15.63 -6.15 -5.87
CA LYS A 149 -15.56 -5.90 -4.42
C LYS A 149 -14.65 -4.72 -4.09
N ILE A 150 -13.52 -4.60 -4.79
CA ILE A 150 -12.61 -3.46 -4.61
C ILE A 150 -13.31 -2.17 -5.06
N GLU A 151 -13.94 -2.16 -6.22
CA GLU A 151 -14.69 -1.00 -6.74
C GLU A 151 -15.78 -0.55 -5.77
N GLN A 152 -16.58 -1.48 -5.26
CA GLN A 152 -17.63 -1.17 -4.28
C GLN A 152 -17.06 -0.56 -3.00
N MET A 153 -15.95 -1.08 -2.50
CA MET A 153 -15.30 -0.56 -1.30
C MET A 153 -14.70 0.82 -1.54
N VAL A 154 -13.99 1.00 -2.64
CA VAL A 154 -13.36 2.27 -2.99
C VAL A 154 -14.44 3.35 -3.17
N ASN A 155 -15.45 3.11 -4.01
CA ASN A 155 -16.52 4.07 -4.25
C ASN A 155 -17.28 4.45 -2.97
N LYS A 156 -17.46 3.50 -2.05
CA LYS A 156 -18.18 3.73 -0.79
C LYS A 156 -17.36 4.46 0.27
N HIS A 157 -16.08 4.10 0.42
CA HIS A 157 -15.24 4.53 1.54
C HIS A 157 -14.21 5.61 1.16
N LEU A 158 -13.80 5.66 -0.10
CA LEU A 158 -12.88 6.63 -0.68
C LEU A 158 -13.54 7.27 -1.91
N PRO A 159 -14.67 7.98 -1.74
CA PRO A 159 -15.34 8.65 -2.88
C PRO A 159 -14.37 9.64 -3.50
N ASP A 160 -14.53 9.88 -4.79
CA ASP A 160 -13.70 10.79 -5.60
C ASP A 160 -12.24 10.36 -5.77
N SER A 161 -11.89 9.10 -5.40
CA SER A 161 -10.57 8.56 -5.68
C SER A 161 -10.40 8.24 -7.16
N GLU A 162 -9.20 8.50 -7.69
CA GLU A 162 -8.78 8.01 -9.00
C GLU A 162 -8.39 6.53 -8.90
N THR A 163 -8.95 5.71 -9.77
CA THR A 163 -8.70 4.26 -9.77
C THR A 163 -8.17 3.80 -11.13
N ILE A 164 -6.95 3.22 -11.15
CA ILE A 164 -6.28 2.77 -12.37
C ILE A 164 -6.03 1.26 -12.29
N TYR A 165 -6.50 0.51 -13.29
CA TYR A 165 -6.26 -0.93 -13.37
C TYR A 165 -5.05 -1.24 -14.25
N CYS A 166 -4.13 -2.04 -13.71
CA CYS A 166 -2.95 -2.51 -14.42
C CYS A 166 -2.78 -4.02 -14.28
N GLY A 167 -3.15 -4.75 -15.31
CA GLY A 167 -3.09 -6.21 -15.29
C GLY A 167 -3.90 -6.80 -14.13
N ASN A 168 -3.21 -7.47 -13.21
CA ASN A 168 -3.83 -8.09 -12.03
C ASN A 168 -3.75 -7.20 -10.78
N SER A 169 -3.68 -5.89 -10.95
CA SER A 169 -3.61 -4.95 -9.83
C SER A 169 -4.46 -3.72 -10.08
N VAL A 170 -4.89 -3.12 -8.99
CA VAL A 170 -5.55 -1.82 -8.97
C VAL A 170 -4.68 -0.84 -8.18
N PHE A 171 -4.56 0.37 -8.67
CA PHE A 171 -4.01 1.52 -8.00
C PHE A 171 -5.15 2.48 -7.67
N VAL A 172 -5.19 2.94 -6.43
CA VAL A 172 -6.18 3.90 -5.94
C VAL A 172 -5.44 5.10 -5.36
N PHE A 173 -5.73 6.28 -5.88
CA PHE A 173 -5.22 7.55 -5.39
C PHE A 173 -6.38 8.33 -4.79
N TYR A 174 -6.37 8.53 -3.48
CA TYR A 174 -7.37 9.32 -2.78
C TYR A 174 -6.76 10.59 -2.23
N VAL A 175 -7.49 11.68 -2.40
CA VAL A 175 -7.18 13.00 -1.85
C VAL A 175 -8.35 13.44 -0.99
N SER A 176 -8.07 13.79 0.26
CA SER A 176 -9.10 14.37 1.13
C SER A 176 -9.63 15.67 0.54
N PRO A 177 -10.94 15.91 0.54
CA PRO A 177 -11.50 17.18 0.07
C PRO A 177 -10.88 18.41 0.75
N ASP A 178 -10.48 18.29 2.02
CA ASP A 178 -9.87 19.38 2.78
C ASP A 178 -8.39 19.63 2.43
N TYR A 179 -7.76 18.74 1.66
CA TYR A 179 -6.34 18.84 1.32
C TYR A 179 -6.03 20.09 0.50
N TYR A 180 -6.86 20.39 -0.52
CA TYR A 180 -6.68 21.54 -1.41
C TYR A 180 -6.94 22.89 -0.72
N VAL A 181 -7.72 22.89 0.38
CA VAL A 181 -8.01 24.11 1.15
C VAL A 181 -6.79 24.51 2.00
N LYS A 182 -5.97 23.54 2.41
CA LYS A 182 -4.82 23.74 3.32
C LYS A 182 -3.47 23.85 2.60
N SER A 183 -3.40 23.44 1.34
CA SER A 183 -2.17 23.53 0.55
C SER A 183 -2.09 24.91 -0.10
N PRO A 184 -0.97 25.67 0.02
CA PRO A 184 -0.80 26.88 -0.75
C PRO A 184 -0.89 26.52 -2.23
N LYS A 185 -1.62 27.32 -3.00
CA LYS A 185 -1.64 27.21 -4.47
C LYS A 185 -0.19 27.29 -4.92
N VAL A 186 0.30 26.23 -5.51
CA VAL A 186 1.57 26.25 -6.24
C VAL A 186 1.21 26.95 -7.56
N ASP A 187 1.59 28.23 -7.64
CA ASP A 187 1.54 29.03 -8.88
C ASP A 187 2.59 28.52 -9.88
#